data_7bd292acea53c0c0730e3390369a7aca
#
_entry.id   7bd292acea53c0c0730e3390369a7aca
#
_cell.length_a   1.000
_cell.length_b   1.000
_cell.length_c   1.000
_cell.angle_alpha   90.00
_cell.angle_beta   90.00
_cell.angle_gamma   90.00
#
_symmetry.space_group_name_H-M   'P 1'
#
loop_
_entity.id
_entity.type
_entity.pdbx_description
1 polymer ?
#
loop_
_entity_poly.entity_id
_entity_poly.type
_entity_poly.pdbx_seq_one_letter_code
_entity_poly.pdbx_strand_id
1 'polypeptide(L)'
;MTLRTFTGGYVRYEGDTYMGGYNPWPIATCWMALYNLEAGNEKEAVENFKFVLNSTSDNGLLGEQVNNDIMKPCWILGLTWSHAMFIIVLEELLRRKLL
;
A
#
# COMPACT_ATOMS: atom_id res chain seq x y z
N MET A 1 4.31 -8.33 -17.28
CA MET A 1 3.14 -8.17 -16.37
C MET A 1 3.50 -7.23 -15.24
N THR A 2 2.57 -6.39 -14.86
CA THR A 2 2.78 -5.51 -13.73
C THR A 2 2.24 -6.11 -12.43
N LEU A 3 2.87 -5.80 -11.31
CA LEU A 3 2.37 -6.17 -9.98
C LEU A 3 1.31 -5.19 -9.47
N ARG A 4 1.08 -4.10 -10.19
CA ARG A 4 0.07 -3.11 -9.84
C ARG A 4 -1.31 -3.64 -10.18
N THR A 5 -2.24 -3.52 -9.21
CA THR A 5 -3.64 -3.88 -9.43
C THR A 5 -4.39 -2.73 -10.10
N PHE A 6 -5.59 -3.00 -10.60
CA PHE A 6 -6.41 -1.96 -11.24
C PHE A 6 -6.83 -0.85 -10.26
N THR A 7 -6.87 -1.13 -8.97
CA THR A 7 -7.19 -0.11 -7.96
C THR A 7 -6.00 0.76 -7.57
N GLY A 8 -4.79 0.39 -7.99
CA GLY A 8 -3.60 1.19 -7.79
C GLY A 8 -2.60 0.67 -6.76
N GLY A 9 -2.95 -0.34 -5.99
CA GLY A 9 -2.01 -0.98 -5.08
C GLY A 9 -1.26 -2.13 -5.74
N TYR A 10 -0.37 -2.77 -4.99
CA TYR A 10 0.53 -3.79 -5.53
C TYR A 10 0.36 -5.12 -4.82
N VAL A 11 0.35 -6.21 -5.59
CA VAL A 11 0.47 -7.57 -5.06
C VAL A 11 1.94 -7.85 -4.71
N ARG A 12 2.17 -8.90 -3.91
CA ARG A 12 3.54 -9.24 -3.48
C ARG A 12 4.41 -9.76 -4.61
N TYR A 13 3.83 -10.57 -5.49
CA TYR A 13 4.54 -11.19 -6.62
C TYR A 13 3.53 -11.63 -7.67
N GLU A 14 4.03 -11.88 -8.87
CA GLU A 14 3.21 -12.36 -9.97
C GLU A 14 2.56 -13.69 -9.62
N GLY A 15 1.25 -13.79 -9.82
CA GLY A 15 0.50 -15.00 -9.50
C GLY A 15 0.19 -15.18 -8.02
N ASP A 16 0.30 -14.14 -7.21
CA ASP A 16 -0.05 -14.20 -5.79
C ASP A 16 -1.55 -14.43 -5.63
N THR A 17 -1.89 -15.64 -5.15
CA THR A 17 -3.27 -16.06 -4.90
C THR A 17 -3.56 -16.29 -3.42
N TYR A 18 -2.65 -15.89 -2.56
CA TYR A 18 -2.82 -16.10 -1.12
C TYR A 18 -4.10 -15.47 -0.61
N MET A 19 -4.86 -16.23 0.16
CA MET A 19 -6.08 -15.79 0.84
C MET A 19 -7.07 -15.08 -0.10
N GLY A 20 -7.52 -15.78 -1.11
CA GLY A 20 -8.59 -15.29 -2.00
C GLY A 20 -8.11 -14.59 -3.26
N GLY A 21 -6.81 -14.42 -3.42
CA GLY A 21 -6.22 -14.05 -4.69
C GLY A 21 -5.98 -12.56 -4.82
N TYR A 22 -5.77 -12.09 -5.89
CA TYR A 22 -5.24 -10.89 -6.51
C TYR A 22 -5.56 -9.53 -5.82
N ASN A 23 -5.47 -9.51 -4.50
CA ASN A 23 -5.66 -8.28 -3.72
C ASN A 23 -4.31 -7.59 -3.48
N PRO A 24 -4.26 -6.26 -3.52
CA PRO A 24 -3.03 -5.54 -3.19
C PRO A 24 -2.72 -5.62 -1.70
N TRP A 25 -1.45 -5.49 -1.37
CA TRP A 25 -0.94 -5.53 -0.01
C TRP A 25 -0.45 -4.14 0.38
N PRO A 26 -0.90 -3.58 1.51
CA PRO A 26 -0.37 -2.30 1.98
C PRO A 26 1.15 -2.29 2.09
N ILE A 27 1.76 -3.36 2.63
CA ILE A 27 3.21 -3.41 2.76
C ILE A 27 3.92 -3.36 1.40
N ALA A 28 3.45 -4.12 0.41
CA ALA A 28 4.04 -4.11 -0.92
C ALA A 28 3.87 -2.74 -1.60
N THR A 29 2.73 -2.11 -1.38
CA THR A 29 2.46 -0.77 -1.91
C THR A 29 3.35 0.27 -1.25
N CYS A 30 3.60 0.16 0.06
CA CYS A 30 4.56 1.01 0.76
C CYS A 30 5.99 0.81 0.24
N TRP A 31 6.39 -0.43 -0.02
CA TRP A 31 7.71 -0.70 -0.63
C TRP A 31 7.84 0.00 -1.98
N MET A 32 6.78 -0.04 -2.79
CA MET A 32 6.80 0.66 -4.09
C MET A 32 6.84 2.18 -3.92
N ALA A 33 6.21 2.72 -2.89
CA ALA A 33 6.32 4.14 -2.58
C ALA A 33 7.78 4.53 -2.29
N LEU A 34 8.47 3.75 -1.46
CA LEU A 34 9.89 4.00 -1.15
C LEU A 34 10.76 3.85 -2.40
N TYR A 35 10.53 2.82 -3.20
CA TYR A 35 11.24 2.63 -4.45
C TYR A 35 11.06 3.85 -5.37
N ASN A 36 9.83 4.32 -5.54
CA ASN A 36 9.54 5.45 -6.41
C ASN A 36 10.20 6.74 -5.90
N LEU A 37 10.29 6.93 -4.58
CA LEU A 37 11.02 8.08 -4.03
C LEU A 37 12.50 8.01 -4.41
N GLU A 38 13.13 6.85 -4.29
CA GLU A 38 14.54 6.69 -4.64
C GLU A 38 14.77 6.81 -6.15
N ALA A 39 13.81 6.40 -6.96
CA ALA A 39 13.89 6.50 -8.42
C ALA A 39 13.56 7.90 -8.96
N GLY A 40 13.16 8.83 -8.10
CA GLY A 40 12.78 10.19 -8.51
C GLY A 40 11.33 10.30 -9.00
N ASN A 41 10.52 9.27 -8.84
CA ASN A 41 9.11 9.25 -9.25
C ASN A 41 8.21 9.71 -8.10
N GLU A 42 8.36 10.96 -7.69
CA GLU A 42 7.69 11.49 -6.49
C GLU A 42 6.17 11.47 -6.59
N LYS A 43 5.64 11.78 -7.76
CA LYS A 43 4.19 11.74 -7.98
C LYS A 43 3.64 10.34 -7.76
N GLU A 44 4.27 9.33 -8.32
CA GLU A 44 3.84 7.94 -8.16
C GLU A 44 3.97 7.50 -6.70
N ALA A 45 5.02 7.91 -6.01
CA ALA A 45 5.19 7.62 -4.59
C ALA A 45 4.04 8.17 -3.75
N VAL A 46 3.61 9.40 -4.01
CA VAL A 46 2.48 10.01 -3.32
C VAL A 46 1.18 9.25 -3.63
N GLU A 47 0.99 8.83 -4.88
CA GLU A 47 -0.18 8.03 -5.25
C GLU A 47 -0.21 6.68 -4.53
N ASN A 48 0.95 6.01 -4.42
CA ASN A 48 1.06 4.77 -3.66
C ASN A 48 0.68 4.98 -2.18
N PHE A 49 1.18 6.06 -1.59
CA PHE A 49 0.85 6.39 -0.20
C PHE A 49 -0.65 6.67 -0.03
N LYS A 50 -1.23 7.44 -0.92
CA LYS A 50 -2.68 7.74 -0.89
C LYS A 50 -3.52 6.47 -1.01
N PHE A 51 -3.10 5.52 -1.83
CA PHE A 51 -3.79 4.24 -1.93
C PHE A 51 -3.85 3.57 -0.56
N VAL A 52 -2.72 3.49 0.13
CA VAL A 52 -2.67 2.85 1.46
C VAL A 52 -3.52 3.62 2.46
N LEU A 53 -3.40 4.94 2.48
CA LEU A 53 -4.20 5.79 3.36
C LEU A 53 -5.70 5.59 3.17
N ASN A 54 -6.15 5.50 1.91
CA ASN A 54 -7.56 5.36 1.58
C ASN A 54 -8.09 3.94 1.78
N SER A 55 -7.23 2.97 2.06
CA SER A 55 -7.60 1.58 2.27
C SER A 55 -7.80 1.21 3.73
N THR A 56 -7.73 2.17 4.64
CA THR A 56 -7.90 1.91 6.07
C THR A 56 -9.35 1.56 6.41
N SER A 57 -9.52 0.88 7.55
CA SER A 57 -10.85 0.66 8.13
C SER A 57 -11.42 1.99 8.63
N ASP A 58 -12.69 1.97 9.04
CA ASP A 58 -13.35 3.16 9.60
C ASP A 58 -12.65 3.66 10.87
N ASN A 59 -11.93 2.78 11.56
CA ASN A 59 -11.13 3.14 12.74
C ASN A 59 -9.67 3.46 12.41
N GLY A 60 -9.33 3.56 11.13
CA GLY A 60 -7.97 3.91 10.72
C GLY A 60 -6.96 2.77 10.78
N LEU A 61 -7.42 1.52 10.79
CA LEU A 61 -6.52 0.36 10.82
C LEU A 61 -6.21 -0.14 9.42
N LEU A 62 -4.96 -0.51 9.20
CA LEU A 62 -4.51 -1.15 7.96
C LEU A 62 -4.63 -2.66 8.08
N GLY A 63 -4.98 -3.32 6.98
CA GLY A 63 -5.05 -4.76 6.91
C GLY A 63 -3.79 -5.39 6.31
N GLU A 64 -3.83 -6.70 6.23
CA GLU A 64 -2.85 -7.48 5.49
C GLU A 64 -2.98 -7.22 4.00
N GLN A 65 -4.21 -7.24 3.51
CA GLN A 65 -4.56 -6.99 2.12
C GLN A 65 -5.67 -5.95 2.04
N VAL A 66 -5.90 -5.45 0.83
CA VAL A 66 -7.02 -4.57 0.53
C VAL A 66 -7.94 -5.29 -0.45
N ASN A 67 -9.22 -5.38 -0.12
CA ASN A 67 -10.20 -5.95 -1.04
C ASN A 67 -10.35 -5.03 -2.25
N ASN A 68 -10.04 -5.52 -3.45
CA ASN A 68 -10.08 -4.73 -4.67
C ASN A 68 -11.46 -4.19 -5.03
N ASP A 69 -12.52 -4.85 -4.56
CA ASP A 69 -13.88 -4.47 -4.96
C ASP A 69 -14.42 -3.31 -4.12
N ILE A 70 -14.05 -3.25 -2.84
CA ILE A 70 -14.62 -2.27 -1.91
C ILE A 70 -13.59 -1.34 -1.28
N MET A 71 -12.31 -1.52 -1.57
CA MET A 71 -11.21 -0.70 -1.03
C MET A 71 -11.16 -0.67 0.50
N LYS A 72 -11.48 -1.80 1.12
CA LYS A 72 -11.42 -1.96 2.57
C LYS A 72 -10.40 -3.03 2.93
N PRO A 73 -9.83 -2.95 4.14
CA PRO A 73 -8.88 -3.98 4.56
C PRO A 73 -9.57 -5.34 4.69
N CYS A 74 -8.84 -6.37 4.33
CA CYS A 74 -9.31 -7.74 4.48
C CYS A 74 -8.23 -8.61 5.10
N TRP A 75 -8.67 -9.73 5.64
CA TRP A 75 -7.92 -10.73 6.38
C TRP A 75 -7.47 -10.17 7.72
N ILE A 76 -6.18 -10.19 8.04
CA ILE A 76 -5.72 -9.70 9.35
C ILE A 76 -5.80 -8.19 9.39
N LEU A 77 -6.50 -7.64 10.37
CA LEU A 77 -6.65 -6.21 10.58
C LEU A 77 -5.66 -5.73 11.63
N GLY A 78 -5.09 -4.55 11.42
CA GLY A 78 -4.14 -3.97 12.36
C GLY A 78 -2.77 -4.65 12.32
N LEU A 79 -2.39 -5.20 11.18
CA LEU A 79 -1.12 -5.91 11.02
C LEU A 79 0.05 -4.96 11.24
N THR A 80 0.93 -5.32 12.17
CA THR A 80 2.02 -4.45 12.63
C THR A 80 2.90 -3.95 11.48
N TRP A 81 3.31 -4.82 10.57
CA TRP A 81 4.21 -4.40 9.50
C TRP A 81 3.56 -3.44 8.51
N SER A 82 2.25 -3.56 8.28
CA SER A 82 1.53 -2.59 7.46
C SER A 82 1.57 -1.20 8.07
N HIS A 83 1.34 -1.10 9.38
CA HIS A 83 1.39 0.16 10.11
C HIS A 83 2.81 0.71 10.19
N ALA A 84 3.80 -0.13 10.45
CA ALA A 84 5.19 0.28 10.52
C ALA A 84 5.67 0.86 9.18
N MET A 85 5.37 0.18 8.08
CA MET A 85 5.76 0.67 6.76
C MET A 85 5.02 1.93 6.36
N PHE A 86 3.76 2.05 6.74
CA PHE A 86 3.00 3.29 6.53
C PHE A 86 3.68 4.48 7.21
N ILE A 87 4.09 4.31 8.46
CA ILE A 87 4.77 5.38 9.22
C ILE A 87 6.09 5.76 8.55
N ILE A 88 6.87 4.77 8.10
CA ILE A 88 8.14 5.03 7.42
C ILE A 88 7.92 5.85 6.15
N VAL A 89 6.93 5.49 5.34
CA VAL A 89 6.63 6.22 4.11
C VAL A 89 6.13 7.63 4.43
N LEU A 90 5.23 7.75 5.39
CA LEU A 90 4.71 9.06 5.84
C LEU A 90 5.84 9.99 6.26
N GLU A 91 6.75 9.50 7.11
CA GLU A 91 7.88 10.28 7.58
C GLU A 91 8.77 10.74 6.43
N GLU A 92 9.05 9.84 5.49
CA GLU A 92 9.88 10.16 4.33
C GLU A 92 9.22 11.22 3.43
N LEU A 93 7.92 11.10 3.18
CA LEU A 93 7.19 12.09 2.38
C LEU A 93 7.15 13.45 3.06
N LEU A 94 6.96 13.48 4.37
CA LEU A 94 6.98 14.74 5.14
C LEU A 94 8.37 15.36 5.10
N ARG A 95 9.43 14.57 5.27
CA ARG A 95 10.80 15.05 5.22
C ARG A 95 11.14 15.68 3.86
N ARG A 96 10.59 15.09 2.78
CA ARG A 96 10.78 15.61 1.41
C ARG A 96 9.79 16.70 1.04
N LYS A 97 8.90 17.08 1.96
CA LYS A 97 7.87 18.13 1.75
C LYS A 97 6.92 17.79 0.59
N LEU A 98 6.58 16.50 0.46
CA LEU A 98 5.65 16.02 -0.57
C LEU A 98 4.21 15.87 -0.04
N LEU A 99 4.03 16.05 1.24
CA LEU A 99 2.71 16.09 1.88
C LEU A 99 2.53 17.39 2.63
#